data_c3bb4362d0a4b8f8919764ef8b71c431
#
_entry.id   c3bb4362d0a4b8f8919764ef8b71c431
#
_cell.length_a   1.000
_cell.length_b   1.000
_cell.length_c   1.000
_cell.angle_alpha   90.00
_cell.angle_beta   90.00
_cell.angle_gamma   90.00
#
_symmetry.space_group_name_H-M   'P 1'
#
loop_
_entity.id
_entity.type
_entity.pdbx_description
1 polymer ?
#
loop_
_entity_poly.entity_id
_entity_poly.type
_entity_poly.pdbx_seq_one_letter_code
_entity_poly.pdbx_strand_id
1 'polypeptide(L)'
;PVIVTFDEFNYQEPNLLMTAAVNGEEWSRGQSGDSHYSWGQMIEHLSMEEWIRATDFLGSGTVGTGCGLELDKWIKPGDLLELNIEKIGTLK
;
A
#
# COMPACT_ATOMS: atom_id res chain seq x y z
N PRO A 1 -10.52 5.61 6.64
CA PRO A 1 -9.32 5.98 5.90
C PRO A 1 -8.50 7.05 6.62
N VAL A 2 -7.19 7.00 6.48
CA VAL A 2 -6.25 7.91 7.13
C VAL A 2 -5.32 8.48 6.05
N ILE A 3 -5.01 9.76 6.17
CA ILE A 3 -3.95 10.41 5.39
C ILE A 3 -2.84 10.76 6.37
N VAL A 4 -1.62 10.36 6.06
CA VAL A 4 -0.43 10.67 6.83
C VAL A 4 0.46 11.58 5.99
N THR A 5 0.86 12.71 6.56
CA THR A 5 1.71 13.68 5.88
C THR A 5 3.17 13.27 5.93
N PHE A 6 3.95 13.73 4.98
CA PHE A 6 5.32 13.27 4.73
C PHE A 6 6.29 13.60 5.87
N ASP A 7 5.99 14.62 6.67
CA ASP A 7 6.76 14.99 7.87
C ASP A 7 6.74 13.91 8.96
N GLU A 8 5.68 13.10 9.06
CA GLU A 8 5.62 11.96 9.99
C GLU A 8 6.70 10.90 9.68
N PHE A 9 7.21 10.87 8.48
CA PHE A 9 8.30 10.00 8.05
C PHE A 9 9.63 10.73 7.90
N ASN A 10 9.79 11.90 8.55
CA ASN A 10 10.99 12.74 8.47
C ASN A 10 11.40 13.08 7.02
N TYR A 11 10.40 13.29 6.15
CA TYR A 11 10.62 13.58 4.72
C TYR A 11 11.40 12.51 3.97
N GLN A 12 11.31 11.26 4.43
CA GLN A 12 11.92 10.10 3.76
C GLN A 12 10.83 9.15 3.26
N GLU A 13 11.13 8.42 2.20
CA GLU A 13 10.21 7.38 1.73
C GLU A 13 10.00 6.32 2.82
N PRO A 14 8.74 6.07 3.22
CA PRO A 14 8.47 5.12 4.29
C PRO A 14 8.71 3.68 3.82
N ASN A 15 9.35 2.88 4.66
CA ASN A 15 9.47 1.44 4.50
C ASN A 15 8.70 0.78 5.64
N LEU A 16 7.43 0.50 5.40
CA LEU A 16 6.47 0.05 6.39
C LEU A 16 6.02 -1.38 6.12
N LEU A 17 5.89 -2.16 7.18
CA LEU A 17 5.27 -3.48 7.10
C LEU A 17 3.79 -3.34 6.79
N MET A 18 3.34 -4.08 5.79
CA MET A 18 1.95 -4.16 5.38
C MET A 18 1.46 -5.59 5.48
N THR A 19 0.31 -5.81 6.08
CA THR A 19 -0.29 -7.13 6.23
C THR A 19 -1.75 -7.11 5.84
N ALA A 20 -2.21 -8.22 5.28
CA ALA A 20 -3.63 -8.48 5.04
C ALA A 20 -4.03 -9.76 5.79
N ALA A 21 -5.10 -9.69 6.55
CA ALA A 21 -5.65 -10.82 7.27
C ALA A 21 -7.14 -11.00 6.96
N VAL A 22 -7.59 -12.24 6.95
CA VAL A 22 -9.00 -12.60 6.80
C VAL A 22 -9.39 -13.46 7.99
N ASN A 23 -10.43 -13.03 8.72
CA ASN A 23 -10.91 -13.69 9.93
C ASN A 23 -9.80 -13.92 10.97
N GLY A 24 -8.86 -12.99 11.08
CA GLY A 24 -7.72 -13.06 12.00
C GLY A 24 -6.54 -13.92 11.53
N GLU A 25 -6.63 -14.56 10.37
CA GLU A 25 -5.52 -15.30 9.75
C GLU A 25 -4.78 -14.41 8.76
N GLU A 26 -3.48 -14.24 8.92
CA GLU A 26 -2.65 -13.49 7.98
C GLU A 26 -2.54 -14.24 6.64
N TRP A 27 -3.00 -13.59 5.56
CA TRP A 27 -2.91 -14.12 4.21
C TRP A 27 -1.73 -13.57 3.42
N SER A 28 -1.36 -12.32 3.70
CA SER A 28 -0.29 -11.65 2.96
C SER A 28 0.50 -10.72 3.86
N ARG A 29 1.77 -10.58 3.52
CA ARG A 29 2.73 -9.72 4.20
C ARG A 29 3.72 -9.14 3.20
N GLY A 30 4.05 -7.87 3.32
CA GLY A 30 5.05 -7.22 2.48
C GLY A 30 5.54 -5.91 3.08
N GLN A 31 6.56 -5.34 2.45
CA GLN A 31 7.15 -4.05 2.83
C GLN A 31 6.86 -3.02 1.75
N SER A 32 6.49 -1.81 2.14
CA SER A 32 6.26 -0.73 1.18
C SER A 32 7.54 -0.31 0.44
N GLY A 33 8.71 -0.55 1.05
CA GLY A 33 10.01 -0.26 0.47
C GLY A 33 10.50 -1.30 -0.55
N ASP A 34 9.80 -2.42 -0.73
CA ASP A 34 10.16 -3.46 -1.71
C ASP A 34 9.72 -3.11 -3.15
N SER A 35 9.13 -1.93 -3.34
CA SER A 35 8.78 -1.45 -4.67
C SER A 35 10.02 -1.36 -5.56
N HIS A 36 9.91 -1.82 -6.81
CA HIS A 36 11.01 -1.76 -7.78
C HIS A 36 11.41 -0.32 -8.11
N TYR A 37 10.45 0.59 -8.13
CA TYR A 37 10.68 2.02 -8.37
C TYR A 37 10.41 2.83 -7.10
N SER A 38 11.25 3.82 -6.83
CA SER A 38 11.01 4.82 -5.79
C SER A 38 9.83 5.73 -6.16
N TRP A 39 9.24 6.39 -5.17
CA TRP A 39 8.20 7.41 -5.43
C TRP A 39 8.73 8.54 -6.31
N GLY A 40 9.99 8.95 -6.12
CA GLY A 40 10.63 9.95 -6.97
C GLY A 40 10.67 9.54 -8.44
N GLN A 41 11.06 8.29 -8.73
CA GLN A 41 11.08 7.76 -10.09
C GLN A 41 9.68 7.65 -10.71
N MET A 42 8.68 7.24 -9.91
CA MET A 42 7.29 7.16 -10.37
C MET A 42 6.73 8.56 -10.70
N ILE A 43 7.00 9.55 -9.87
CA ILE A 43 6.58 10.94 -10.08
C ILE A 43 7.28 11.53 -11.31
N GLU A 44 8.58 11.32 -11.45
CA GLU A 44 9.34 11.74 -12.62
C GLU A 44 8.72 11.17 -13.91
N HIS A 45 8.45 9.88 -13.95
CA HIS A 45 7.85 9.23 -15.10
C HIS A 45 6.46 9.80 -15.44
N LEU A 46 5.60 9.96 -14.44
CA LEU A 46 4.26 10.50 -14.63
C LEU A 46 4.26 11.97 -15.07
N SER A 47 5.24 12.74 -14.65
CA SER A 47 5.35 14.17 -14.98
C SER A 47 6.01 14.46 -16.34
N MET A 48 6.47 13.46 -17.07
CA MET A 48 7.21 13.66 -18.33
C MET A 48 6.38 14.38 -19.40
N GLU A 49 5.08 14.11 -19.50
CA GLU A 49 4.19 14.70 -20.51
C GLU A 49 2.87 15.20 -19.93
N GLU A 50 2.69 15.08 -18.60
CA GLU A 50 1.47 15.48 -17.89
C GLU A 50 1.78 16.34 -16.68
N TRP A 51 0.86 17.24 -16.37
CA TRP A 51 0.95 18.02 -15.15
C TRP A 51 0.47 17.21 -13.94
N ILE A 52 1.33 17.05 -12.93
CA ILE A 52 0.92 16.51 -11.62
C ILE A 52 0.58 17.70 -10.72
N ARG A 53 -0.58 17.66 -10.10
CA ARG A 53 -1.11 18.70 -9.23
C ARG A 53 -1.17 18.22 -7.79
N ALA A 54 -1.22 19.18 -6.85
CA ALA A 54 -1.21 18.90 -5.43
C ALA A 54 -2.38 18.03 -4.91
N THR A 55 -3.43 17.83 -5.69
CA THR A 55 -4.59 17.02 -5.32
C THR A 55 -4.69 15.70 -6.08
N ASP A 56 -3.71 15.41 -6.94
CA ASP A 56 -3.71 14.16 -7.69
C ASP A 56 -3.42 12.97 -6.77
N PHE A 57 -4.08 11.87 -7.04
CA PHE A 57 -3.91 10.62 -6.31
C PHE A 57 -3.09 9.64 -7.15
N LEU A 58 -1.93 9.25 -6.63
CA LEU A 58 -1.02 8.33 -7.30
C LEU A 58 -1.02 6.99 -6.58
N GLY A 59 -1.32 5.91 -7.31
CA GLY A 59 -1.24 4.55 -6.79
C GLY A 59 0.11 3.91 -7.12
N SER A 60 0.80 3.40 -6.12
CA SER A 60 2.12 2.76 -6.26
C SER A 60 2.07 1.36 -6.90
N GLY A 61 0.89 0.82 -7.14
CA GLY A 61 0.72 -0.59 -7.45
C GLY A 61 0.55 -1.46 -6.20
N THR A 62 0.47 -2.75 -6.39
CA THR A 62 0.16 -3.72 -5.33
C THR A 62 1.41 -4.44 -4.81
N VAL A 63 1.33 -4.89 -3.57
CA VAL A 63 2.33 -5.81 -2.99
C VAL A 63 2.19 -7.18 -3.62
N GLY A 64 3.32 -7.79 -4.00
CA GLY A 64 3.33 -9.18 -4.46
C GLY A 64 2.74 -10.12 -3.41
N THR A 65 1.95 -11.10 -3.83
CA THR A 65 1.13 -11.98 -2.96
C THR A 65 0.04 -11.26 -2.16
N GLY A 66 -0.22 -9.99 -2.44
CA GLY A 66 -1.29 -9.21 -1.79
C GLY A 66 -2.69 -9.52 -2.34
N CYS A 67 -2.79 -10.18 -3.49
CA CYS A 67 -4.05 -10.57 -4.09
C CYS A 67 -4.40 -12.02 -3.73
N GLY A 68 -5.64 -12.26 -3.32
CA GLY A 68 -6.12 -13.60 -3.00
C GLY A 68 -5.97 -14.59 -4.17
N LEU A 69 -6.08 -14.11 -5.40
CA LEU A 69 -5.85 -14.93 -6.60
C LEU A 69 -4.45 -15.56 -6.65
N GLU A 70 -3.43 -14.82 -6.25
CA GLU A 70 -2.05 -15.32 -6.21
C GLU A 70 -1.84 -16.42 -5.16
N LEU A 71 -2.71 -16.43 -4.13
CA LEU A 71 -2.68 -17.36 -3.01
C LEU A 71 -3.67 -18.52 -3.17
N ASP A 72 -4.45 -18.54 -4.26
CA ASP A 72 -5.61 -19.43 -4.44
C ASP A 72 -6.58 -19.38 -3.26
N LYS A 73 -6.77 -18.19 -2.70
CA LYS A 73 -7.66 -17.91 -1.58
C LYS A 73 -8.73 -16.90 -1.99
N TRP A 74 -9.96 -17.16 -1.57
CA TRP A 74 -11.14 -16.37 -1.97
C TRP A 74 -11.91 -15.89 -0.75
N ILE A 75 -12.16 -14.58 -0.73
CA ILE A 75 -13.00 -13.93 0.28
C ILE A 75 -14.45 -14.32 0.03
N LYS A 76 -15.18 -14.61 1.10
CA LYS A 76 -16.60 -14.97 1.06
C LYS A 76 -17.43 -13.88 1.74
N PRO A 77 -18.73 -13.78 1.39
CA PRO A 77 -19.63 -12.90 2.14
C PRO A 77 -19.60 -13.22 3.64
N GLY A 78 -19.42 -12.17 4.45
CA GLY A 78 -19.33 -12.29 5.91
C GLY A 78 -17.90 -12.44 6.46
N ASP A 79 -16.89 -12.62 5.61
CA ASP A 79 -15.49 -12.58 6.05
C ASP A 79 -15.09 -11.17 6.51
N LEU A 80 -14.30 -11.12 7.58
CA LEU A 80 -13.70 -9.89 8.06
C LEU A 80 -12.30 -9.73 7.45
N LEU A 81 -12.16 -8.75 6.56
CA LEU A 81 -10.87 -8.37 5.98
C LEU A 81 -10.23 -7.27 6.82
N GLU A 82 -8.99 -7.46 7.21
CA GLU A 82 -8.18 -6.46 7.92
C GLU A 82 -6.92 -6.14 7.13
N LEU A 83 -6.74 -4.87 6.80
CA LEU A 83 -5.53 -4.36 6.16
C LEU A 83 -4.79 -3.50 7.17
N ASN A 84 -3.57 -3.88 7.51
CA ASN A 84 -2.75 -3.16 8.46
C ASN A 84 -1.51 -2.59 7.77
N ILE A 85 -1.18 -1.35 8.08
CA ILE A 85 0.08 -0.72 7.71
C ILE A 85 0.72 -0.19 9.00
N GLU A 86 1.96 -0.64 9.26
CA GLU A 86 2.75 -0.21 10.40
C GLU A 86 2.77 1.32 10.53
N LYS A 87 2.64 1.86 11.73
CA LYS A 87 2.57 3.30 12.05
C LYS A 87 1.38 4.06 11.48
N ILE A 88 0.59 3.48 10.58
CA ILE A 88 -0.59 4.13 10.01
C ILE A 88 -1.87 3.61 10.66
N GLY A 89 -2.01 2.29 10.77
CA GLY A 89 -3.16 1.67 11.41
C GLY A 89 -3.78 0.52 10.64
N THR A 90 -4.95 0.11 11.10
CA THR A 90 -5.71 -1.00 10.53
C THR A 90 -7.05 -0.52 9.97
N LEU A 91 -7.32 -0.90 8.74
CA LEU A 91 -8.62 -0.76 8.09
C LEU A 91 -9.35 -2.12 8.15
N LYS A 92 -10.62 -2.10 8.55
CA LYS A 92 -11.50 -3.27 8.61
C LYS A 92 -12.71 -3.09 7.71
#